data_604399d34fbd94a27175a7c0e5ed5254
#
_entry.id   604399d34fbd94a27175a7c0e5ed5254
#
_cell.length_a   1.000
_cell.length_b   1.000
_cell.length_c   1.000
_cell.angle_alpha   90.00
_cell.angle_beta   90.00
_cell.angle_gamma   90.00
#
_symmetry.space_group_name_H-M   'P 1'
#
loop_
_entity.id
_entity.type
_entity.pdbx_description
1 polymer ?
#
loop_
_entity_poly.entity_id
_entity_poly.type
_entity_poly.pdbx_seq_one_letter_code
_entity_poly.pdbx_strand_id
1 'polypeptide(L)'
;MKLWRGMILGLMAGCLIHLWLVGWDTWSESWQMRWDEFADIPVTLSNKEPAVESGPNTETREKHPEDRALYSVSDQDLYVFLGMTAAELRERWGEPQRIDPSAFGYKWWIYHDDWETYIQIGMKDGRVNTVYTSAPGWQWKDWRVGQAKAEWKENWSQQEEYAFTDQWGYYTFVLSDDDKRERPLHFEGDMAVQLYIDLHAGESIAGIRLMDLETLLLHRPYTLNYIGSLPEPPPLSESERQAVAQANERQIFDLVNVTRTAMELSPFDWHDEVAEIAREHSRDMLEYNYFDHHSPRYGGLGERLQRGGVDFARAGENIAWNYVDAPDVHHGWLNSPGHRQNIVEPAFTHLGVGVVDKYYTQNFVKQ
;
A
#
# COMPACT_ATOMS: atom_id res chain seq x y z
N MET A 1 -21.12 -56.60 28.97
CA MET A 1 -20.51 -55.31 29.36
C MET A 1 -19.10 -55.12 28.73
N LYS A 2 -18.93 -55.41 27.44
CA LYS A 2 -17.63 -55.20 26.69
C LYS A 2 -17.78 -54.63 25.30
N LEU A 3 -18.93 -54.11 24.92
CA LEU A 3 -19.22 -53.55 23.58
C LEU A 3 -19.36 -52.03 23.53
N TRP A 4 -19.21 -51.31 24.66
CA TRP A 4 -19.40 -49.84 24.72
C TRP A 4 -18.11 -49.00 24.82
N ARG A 5 -16.95 -49.65 24.90
CA ARG A 5 -15.65 -48.93 24.96
C ARG A 5 -14.98 -48.72 23.58
N GLY A 6 -15.47 -49.38 22.54
CA GLY A 6 -14.91 -49.24 21.18
C GLY A 6 -15.49 -48.07 20.37
N MET A 7 -16.67 -47.57 20.68
CA MET A 7 -17.33 -46.51 19.90
C MET A 7 -16.93 -45.09 20.29
N ILE A 8 -16.43 -44.87 21.50
CA ILE A 8 -16.01 -43.51 21.95
C ILE A 8 -14.59 -43.18 21.48
N LEU A 9 -13.72 -44.20 21.29
CA LEU A 9 -12.38 -43.97 20.74
C LEU A 9 -12.35 -43.75 19.22
N GLY A 10 -13.35 -44.22 18.50
CA GLY A 10 -13.48 -44.02 17.06
C GLY A 10 -13.96 -42.56 16.69
N LEU A 11 -14.79 -41.95 17.55
CA LEU A 11 -15.27 -40.59 17.35
C LEU A 11 -14.23 -39.51 17.70
N MET A 12 -13.34 -39.77 18.67
CA MET A 12 -12.24 -38.85 18.97
C MET A 12 -11.11 -38.91 17.94
N ALA A 13 -10.83 -40.06 17.35
CA ALA A 13 -9.84 -40.16 16.27
C ALA A 13 -10.32 -39.54 14.97
N GLY A 14 -11.63 -39.56 14.67
CA GLY A 14 -12.23 -38.90 13.50
C GLY A 14 -12.19 -37.39 13.60
N CYS A 15 -12.41 -36.82 14.80
CA CYS A 15 -12.31 -35.37 15.02
C CYS A 15 -10.86 -34.85 14.97
N LEU A 16 -9.90 -35.63 15.43
CA LEU A 16 -8.47 -35.25 15.37
C LEU A 16 -7.88 -35.34 13.95
N ILE A 17 -8.37 -36.31 13.15
CA ILE A 17 -7.96 -36.41 11.73
C ILE A 17 -8.62 -35.33 10.89
N HIS A 18 -9.83 -34.90 11.22
CA HIS A 18 -10.48 -33.77 10.52
C HIS A 18 -9.83 -32.42 10.89
N LEU A 19 -9.29 -32.26 12.09
CA LEU A 19 -8.53 -31.06 12.50
C LEU A 19 -7.09 -31.03 11.92
N TRP A 20 -6.59 -32.12 11.39
CA TRP A 20 -5.27 -32.22 10.75
C TRP A 20 -5.31 -32.11 9.22
N LEU A 21 -6.49 -32.33 8.60
CA LEU A 21 -6.72 -32.21 7.16
C LEU A 21 -7.33 -30.86 6.75
N VAL A 22 -7.87 -30.11 7.70
CA VAL A 22 -8.29 -28.73 7.50
C VAL A 22 -7.15 -27.85 8.05
N GLY A 23 -6.24 -27.48 7.16
CA GLY A 23 -5.10 -26.63 7.52
C GLY A 23 -5.56 -25.33 8.19
N TRP A 24 -4.67 -24.74 8.97
CA TRP A 24 -4.87 -23.46 9.68
C TRP A 24 -5.28 -22.28 8.75
N ASP A 25 -5.32 -22.51 7.45
CA ASP A 25 -5.66 -21.50 6.43
C ASP A 25 -7.16 -21.18 6.32
N THR A 26 -8.05 -22.01 6.90
CA THR A 26 -9.50 -21.70 6.94
C THR A 26 -9.89 -20.65 8.00
N TRP A 27 -8.93 -20.19 8.84
CA TRP A 27 -9.16 -19.09 9.77
C TRP A 27 -9.04 -17.71 9.14
N SER A 28 -8.52 -17.59 7.92
CA SER A 28 -8.41 -16.30 7.21
C SER A 28 -9.71 -15.85 6.57
N GLU A 29 -10.60 -16.79 6.22
CA GLU A 29 -11.84 -16.46 5.50
C GLU A 29 -12.98 -15.88 6.36
N SER A 30 -12.94 -16.05 7.69
CA SER A 30 -14.01 -15.56 8.57
C SER A 30 -13.79 -14.12 9.10
N TRP A 31 -12.67 -13.48 8.76
CA TRP A 31 -12.28 -12.14 9.24
C TRP A 31 -12.10 -11.10 8.13
N GLN A 32 -12.58 -11.36 6.91
CA GLN A 32 -12.96 -10.26 6.02
C GLN A 32 -14.23 -9.61 6.59
N MET A 33 -14.07 -8.91 7.71
CA MET A 33 -15.09 -7.98 8.16
C MET A 33 -15.31 -6.97 7.04
N ARG A 34 -16.54 -6.83 6.59
CA ARG A 34 -16.96 -5.82 5.63
C ARG A 34 -16.52 -4.46 6.16
N TRP A 35 -15.51 -3.91 5.53
CA TRP A 35 -14.90 -2.61 5.83
C TRP A 35 -15.91 -1.45 5.74
N ASP A 36 -17.05 -1.69 5.10
CA ASP A 36 -18.11 -0.70 4.85
C ASP A 36 -18.85 -0.23 6.11
N GLU A 37 -18.73 -0.94 7.23
CA GLU A 37 -19.50 -0.59 8.45
C GLU A 37 -18.73 0.28 9.46
N PHE A 38 -17.40 0.42 9.35
CA PHE A 38 -16.58 1.15 10.35
C PHE A 38 -15.73 2.29 9.75
N ALA A 39 -15.66 2.43 8.42
CA ALA A 39 -14.70 3.31 7.75
C ALA A 39 -15.21 4.72 7.43
N ASP A 40 -16.49 5.06 7.67
CA ASP A 40 -17.12 6.24 7.06
C ASP A 40 -17.21 7.50 7.94
N ILE A 41 -16.52 7.58 9.06
CA ILE A 41 -16.50 8.81 9.86
C ILE A 41 -15.13 9.47 9.77
N PRO A 42 -14.93 10.47 8.90
CA PRO A 42 -13.68 11.24 8.89
C PRO A 42 -13.55 11.99 10.23
N VAL A 43 -12.53 11.66 11.00
CA VAL A 43 -12.21 12.41 12.21
C VAL A 43 -11.48 13.67 11.78
N THR A 44 -12.24 14.76 11.61
CA THR A 44 -11.67 16.09 11.35
C THR A 44 -11.99 16.97 12.56
N LEU A 45 -10.95 17.43 13.25
CA LEU A 45 -11.05 18.33 14.40
C LEU A 45 -10.66 19.74 13.97
N SER A 46 -11.39 20.76 14.47
CA SER A 46 -11.04 22.16 14.26
C SER A 46 -10.93 22.86 15.60
N ASN A 47 -9.79 23.45 15.89
CA ASN A 47 -9.63 24.42 16.97
C ASN A 47 -9.92 25.82 16.43
N LYS A 48 -10.43 26.74 17.27
CA LYS A 48 -10.74 28.11 16.84
C LYS A 48 -9.53 28.77 16.18
N GLU A 49 -9.73 29.33 15.00
CA GLU A 49 -8.70 30.06 14.25
C GLU A 49 -8.12 31.21 15.08
N PRO A 50 -6.78 31.36 15.17
CA PRO A 50 -6.16 32.63 15.47
C PRO A 50 -6.26 33.53 14.23
N ALA A 51 -6.51 34.81 14.43
CA ALA A 51 -6.61 35.81 13.38
C ALA A 51 -5.33 35.83 12.52
N VAL A 52 -5.51 35.82 11.19
CA VAL A 52 -4.44 35.87 10.20
C VAL A 52 -3.77 37.25 10.23
N GLU A 53 -2.53 37.31 10.72
CA GLU A 53 -1.59 38.36 10.36
C GLU A 53 -0.81 37.91 9.11
N SER A 54 -0.92 38.77 8.07
CA SER A 54 -0.21 38.60 6.81
C SER A 54 1.29 38.82 6.99
N GLY A 55 2.08 37.77 6.96
CA GLY A 55 3.56 37.80 6.92
C GLY A 55 4.09 37.60 5.51
N PRO A 56 5.36 37.97 5.23
CA PRO A 56 5.83 38.32 3.89
C PRO A 56 6.23 37.11 3.04
N ASN A 57 6.01 37.32 1.74
CA ASN A 57 6.50 36.60 0.55
C ASN A 57 7.67 35.62 0.80
N THR A 58 7.42 34.34 0.60
CA THR A 58 8.45 33.35 0.32
C THR A 58 8.84 33.43 -1.15
N GLU A 59 10.08 33.80 -1.42
CA GLU A 59 10.66 33.82 -2.76
C GLU A 59 10.58 32.40 -3.36
N THR A 60 9.84 32.30 -4.45
CA THR A 60 9.86 31.15 -5.35
C THR A 60 11.25 31.05 -5.99
N ARG A 61 12.00 30.03 -5.63
CA ARG A 61 13.25 29.68 -6.27
C ARG A 61 12.95 29.24 -7.70
N GLU A 62 13.21 30.15 -8.67
CA GLU A 62 13.14 29.82 -10.10
C GLU A 62 14.07 28.64 -10.40
N LYS A 63 13.49 27.52 -10.83
CA LYS A 63 14.25 26.37 -11.35
C LYS A 63 14.95 26.77 -12.65
N HIS A 64 16.25 26.56 -12.73
CA HIS A 64 17.03 26.77 -13.95
C HIS A 64 16.52 25.82 -15.06
N PRO A 65 16.44 26.26 -16.33
CA PRO A 65 15.91 25.46 -17.46
C PRO A 65 16.74 24.22 -17.81
N GLU A 66 17.93 24.07 -17.26
CA GLU A 66 18.87 22.95 -17.55
C GLU A 66 18.62 21.72 -16.68
N ASP A 67 17.78 21.79 -15.62
CA ASP A 67 17.43 20.66 -14.75
C ASP A 67 16.18 19.89 -15.23
N ARG A 68 15.80 20.03 -16.51
CA ARG A 68 14.63 19.32 -17.06
C ARG A 68 14.97 17.90 -17.50
N ALA A 69 14.39 16.98 -16.75
CA ALA A 69 14.03 15.60 -17.11
C ALA A 69 15.19 14.73 -17.63
N LEU A 70 15.78 13.96 -16.76
CA LEU A 70 16.62 12.80 -17.07
C LEU A 70 15.88 11.74 -17.92
N TYR A 71 14.54 11.85 -18.07
CA TYR A 71 13.70 10.82 -18.67
C TYR A 71 12.93 11.32 -19.89
N SER A 72 13.07 10.64 -21.02
CA SER A 72 12.25 10.88 -22.22
C SER A 72 10.90 10.15 -22.10
N VAL A 73 9.87 10.61 -22.82
CA VAL A 73 8.55 9.95 -22.87
C VAL A 73 8.65 8.48 -23.31
N SER A 74 9.67 8.10 -24.09
CA SER A 74 9.96 6.72 -24.46
C SER A 74 10.46 5.84 -23.31
N ASP A 75 10.83 6.45 -22.16
CA ASP A 75 11.35 5.76 -20.99
C ASP A 75 10.26 5.47 -19.93
N GLN A 76 9.02 5.92 -20.16
CA GLN A 76 7.88 5.74 -19.25
C GLN A 76 7.10 4.42 -19.46
N ASP A 77 7.64 3.47 -20.23
CA ASP A 77 7.06 2.12 -20.33
C ASP A 77 7.67 1.21 -19.25
N LEU A 78 6.81 0.77 -18.34
CA LEU A 78 7.20 -0.06 -17.20
C LEU A 78 7.77 -1.43 -17.61
N TYR A 79 7.42 -1.92 -18.81
CA TYR A 79 7.88 -3.22 -19.29
C TYR A 79 9.41 -3.31 -19.41
N VAL A 80 10.08 -2.20 -19.66
CA VAL A 80 11.54 -2.18 -19.86
C VAL A 80 12.33 -2.52 -18.60
N PHE A 81 11.74 -2.43 -17.43
CA PHE A 81 12.44 -2.62 -16.15
C PHE A 81 12.57 -4.06 -15.69
N LEU A 82 11.53 -4.90 -15.90
CA LEU A 82 11.52 -6.27 -15.36
C LEU A 82 12.71 -7.10 -15.88
N GLY A 83 13.42 -7.75 -14.98
CA GLY A 83 14.59 -8.54 -15.25
C GLY A 83 15.89 -7.75 -15.47
N MET A 84 15.82 -6.41 -15.57
CA MET A 84 16.99 -5.53 -15.66
C MET A 84 17.89 -5.74 -14.45
N THR A 85 19.20 -5.73 -14.67
CA THR A 85 20.17 -5.81 -13.58
C THR A 85 20.34 -4.47 -12.86
N ALA A 86 20.83 -4.51 -11.63
CA ALA A 86 21.15 -3.31 -10.87
C ALA A 86 22.17 -2.39 -11.59
N ALA A 87 23.09 -2.96 -12.37
CA ALA A 87 24.07 -2.20 -13.13
C ALA A 87 23.42 -1.47 -14.32
N GLU A 88 22.57 -2.16 -15.08
CA GLU A 88 21.82 -1.57 -16.21
C GLU A 88 20.88 -0.46 -15.72
N LEU A 89 20.23 -0.67 -14.56
CA LEU A 89 19.35 0.33 -13.98
C LEU A 89 20.12 1.61 -13.58
N ARG A 90 21.29 1.46 -12.92
CA ARG A 90 22.15 2.60 -12.57
C ARG A 90 22.73 3.31 -13.78
N GLU A 91 23.13 2.57 -14.80
CA GLU A 91 23.65 3.16 -16.04
C GLU A 91 22.60 4.04 -16.72
N ARG A 92 21.32 3.61 -16.68
CA ARG A 92 20.23 4.32 -17.35
C ARG A 92 19.62 5.44 -16.49
N TRP A 93 19.50 5.21 -15.16
CA TRP A 93 18.69 6.04 -14.25
C TRP A 93 19.49 6.66 -13.09
N GLY A 94 20.78 6.35 -13.00
CA GLY A 94 21.59 6.80 -11.86
C GLY A 94 21.31 6.04 -10.57
N GLU A 95 21.77 6.60 -9.44
CA GLU A 95 21.49 6.04 -8.12
C GLU A 95 20.07 6.42 -7.67
N PRO A 96 19.36 5.50 -6.99
CA PRO A 96 18.05 5.83 -6.43
C PRO A 96 18.19 6.88 -5.32
N GLN A 97 17.19 7.73 -5.14
CA GLN A 97 17.12 8.70 -4.04
C GLN A 97 17.07 8.00 -2.68
N ARG A 98 16.46 6.82 -2.63
CA ARG A 98 16.34 6.01 -1.40
C ARG A 98 16.28 4.52 -1.74
N ILE A 99 16.82 3.69 -0.85
CA ILE A 99 16.70 2.22 -0.90
C ILE A 99 15.99 1.77 0.37
N ASP A 100 14.79 1.25 0.22
CA ASP A 100 13.91 0.83 1.29
C ASP A 100 13.85 -0.69 1.39
N PRO A 101 13.95 -1.30 2.58
CA PRO A 101 13.68 -2.72 2.74
C PRO A 101 12.19 -3.04 2.55
N SER A 102 11.89 -4.23 2.03
CA SER A 102 10.53 -4.79 2.00
C SER A 102 10.38 -5.97 2.97
N ALA A 103 9.15 -6.34 3.30
CA ALA A 103 8.86 -7.54 4.08
C ALA A 103 9.06 -8.85 3.28
N PHE A 104 9.36 -8.78 1.98
CA PHE A 104 9.32 -9.90 1.03
C PHE A 104 10.69 -10.32 0.51
N GLY A 105 11.78 -9.81 1.13
CA GLY A 105 13.15 -10.21 0.79
C GLY A 105 13.76 -9.49 -0.42
N TYR A 106 13.08 -8.54 -1.02
CA TYR A 106 13.64 -7.60 -1.99
C TYR A 106 13.74 -6.19 -1.39
N LYS A 107 14.40 -5.27 -2.10
CA LYS A 107 14.51 -3.86 -1.71
C LYS A 107 13.85 -2.99 -2.75
N TRP A 108 13.09 -2.01 -2.31
CA TRP A 108 12.58 -0.95 -3.16
C TRP A 108 13.66 0.10 -3.42
N TRP A 109 13.96 0.36 -4.67
CA TRP A 109 14.73 1.50 -5.14
C TRP A 109 13.74 2.58 -5.57
N ILE A 110 13.79 3.71 -4.88
CA ILE A 110 12.85 4.81 -5.08
C ILE A 110 13.52 5.86 -5.97
N TYR A 111 12.87 6.20 -7.06
CA TYR A 111 13.30 7.23 -7.99
C TYR A 111 12.21 8.28 -8.13
N HIS A 112 12.56 9.55 -7.98
CA HIS A 112 11.74 10.70 -8.35
C HIS A 112 12.59 11.97 -8.34
N ASP A 113 12.44 12.83 -9.37
CA ASP A 113 12.95 14.20 -9.35
C ASP A 113 11.92 15.14 -8.75
N ASP A 114 10.65 14.80 -8.96
CA ASP A 114 9.46 15.39 -8.38
C ASP A 114 8.35 14.31 -8.24
N TRP A 115 7.19 14.69 -7.72
CA TRP A 115 6.09 13.74 -7.53
C TRP A 115 5.46 13.24 -8.84
N GLU A 116 5.69 13.94 -9.96
CA GLU A 116 5.18 13.54 -11.29
C GLU A 116 6.01 12.42 -11.92
N THR A 117 7.23 12.22 -11.44
CA THR A 117 8.17 11.21 -11.99
C THR A 117 8.36 9.99 -11.08
N TYR A 118 7.64 9.91 -9.98
CA TYR A 118 7.79 8.89 -8.95
C TYR A 118 7.65 7.46 -9.48
N ILE A 119 8.61 6.59 -9.14
CA ILE A 119 8.56 5.15 -9.40
C ILE A 119 9.31 4.37 -8.32
N GLN A 120 8.76 3.21 -7.96
CA GLN A 120 9.37 2.21 -7.07
C GLN A 120 9.80 1.00 -7.88
N ILE A 121 11.07 0.61 -7.79
CA ILE A 121 11.66 -0.54 -8.50
C ILE A 121 12.15 -1.54 -7.47
N GLY A 122 11.51 -2.71 -7.40
CA GLY A 122 11.90 -3.79 -6.52
C GLY A 122 13.11 -4.54 -7.06
N MET A 123 14.12 -4.73 -6.20
CA MET A 123 15.37 -5.39 -6.54
C MET A 123 15.57 -6.64 -5.69
N LYS A 124 15.54 -7.81 -6.32
CA LYS A 124 15.82 -9.11 -5.71
C LYS A 124 17.02 -9.75 -6.41
N ASP A 125 18.01 -10.22 -5.65
CA ASP A 125 19.20 -10.92 -6.17
C ASP A 125 19.90 -10.17 -7.33
N GLY A 126 19.92 -8.82 -7.26
CA GLY A 126 20.55 -7.96 -8.25
C GLY A 126 19.75 -7.75 -9.55
N ARG A 127 18.49 -8.18 -9.59
CA ARG A 127 17.57 -7.99 -10.73
C ARG A 127 16.26 -7.38 -10.28
N VAL A 128 15.61 -6.66 -11.20
CA VAL A 128 14.28 -6.10 -11.00
C VAL A 128 13.26 -7.24 -11.03
N ASN A 129 12.51 -7.41 -9.94
CA ASN A 129 11.44 -8.39 -9.77
C ASN A 129 10.04 -7.77 -9.74
N THR A 130 9.93 -6.50 -9.44
CA THR A 130 8.66 -5.74 -9.43
C THR A 130 8.90 -4.26 -9.71
N VAL A 131 7.91 -3.60 -10.29
CA VAL A 131 7.90 -2.16 -10.54
C VAL A 131 6.53 -1.63 -10.19
N TYR A 132 6.46 -0.48 -9.52
CA TYR A 132 5.19 0.16 -9.20
C TYR A 132 5.30 1.69 -9.37
N THR A 133 4.24 2.29 -9.87
CA THR A 133 4.05 3.75 -9.87
C THR A 133 2.58 4.13 -9.84
N SER A 134 2.30 5.29 -9.26
CA SER A 134 1.03 6.02 -9.32
C SER A 134 1.19 7.40 -9.97
N ALA A 135 2.39 7.74 -10.45
CA ALA A 135 2.64 9.01 -11.11
C ALA A 135 2.02 9.02 -12.51
N PRO A 136 1.34 10.12 -12.91
CA PRO A 136 0.69 10.23 -14.21
C PRO A 136 1.67 10.07 -15.38
N GLY A 137 1.16 9.50 -16.48
CA GLY A 137 1.95 9.35 -17.72
C GLY A 137 2.71 8.04 -17.84
N TRP A 138 3.05 7.37 -16.74
CA TRP A 138 3.62 6.04 -16.78
C TRP A 138 2.65 5.02 -17.36
N GLN A 139 3.13 4.10 -18.15
CA GLN A 139 2.31 3.14 -18.88
C GLN A 139 2.91 1.74 -18.91
N TRP A 140 2.05 0.78 -19.14
CA TRP A 140 2.40 -0.55 -19.60
C TRP A 140 1.55 -0.88 -20.81
N LYS A 141 2.17 -0.99 -21.99
CA LYS A 141 1.46 -1.13 -23.26
C LYS A 141 0.41 -0.01 -23.46
N ASP A 142 -0.86 -0.38 -23.62
CA ASP A 142 -1.98 0.54 -23.86
C ASP A 142 -2.60 1.12 -22.57
N TRP A 143 -2.13 0.69 -21.41
CA TRP A 143 -2.65 1.13 -20.12
C TRP A 143 -1.72 2.14 -19.45
N ARG A 144 -2.25 3.30 -19.11
CA ARG A 144 -1.50 4.42 -18.56
C ARG A 144 -2.13 4.95 -17.27
N VAL A 145 -1.31 5.31 -16.30
CA VAL A 145 -1.76 6.00 -15.09
C VAL A 145 -2.48 7.30 -15.45
N GLY A 146 -3.67 7.49 -14.90
CA GLY A 146 -4.59 8.60 -15.22
C GLY A 146 -5.60 8.29 -16.33
N GLN A 147 -5.48 7.16 -17.02
CA GLN A 147 -6.39 6.79 -18.11
C GLN A 147 -7.78 6.42 -17.57
N ALA A 148 -8.83 7.03 -18.13
CA ALA A 148 -10.20 6.79 -17.72
C ALA A 148 -10.73 5.40 -18.12
N LYS A 149 -11.73 4.89 -17.37
CA LYS A 149 -12.32 3.56 -17.61
C LYS A 149 -12.76 3.34 -19.07
N ALA A 150 -13.40 4.32 -19.69
CA ALA A 150 -13.88 4.22 -21.06
C ALA A 150 -12.76 3.94 -22.08
N GLU A 151 -11.53 4.30 -21.76
CA GLU A 151 -10.37 4.13 -22.62
C GLU A 151 -9.63 2.81 -22.38
N TRP A 152 -9.50 2.37 -21.11
CA TRP A 152 -8.70 1.20 -20.78
C TRP A 152 -9.51 -0.12 -20.75
N LYS A 153 -10.81 -0.05 -20.43
CA LYS A 153 -11.62 -1.24 -20.16
C LYS A 153 -11.84 -2.12 -21.39
N GLU A 154 -11.94 -1.55 -22.58
CA GLU A 154 -12.20 -2.29 -23.82
C GLU A 154 -11.07 -3.28 -24.16
N ASN A 155 -9.83 -2.93 -23.83
CA ASN A 155 -8.63 -3.73 -24.09
C ASN A 155 -8.24 -4.64 -22.94
N TRP A 156 -8.92 -4.55 -21.78
CA TRP A 156 -8.65 -5.35 -20.59
C TRP A 156 -9.51 -6.62 -20.55
N SER A 157 -8.86 -7.76 -20.75
CA SER A 157 -9.54 -9.07 -20.62
C SER A 157 -9.57 -9.48 -19.14
N GLN A 158 -10.70 -9.28 -18.48
CA GLN A 158 -10.91 -9.68 -17.10
C GLN A 158 -11.21 -11.17 -17.01
N GLN A 159 -10.49 -11.88 -16.16
CA GLN A 159 -10.78 -13.28 -15.78
C GLN A 159 -11.17 -13.32 -14.30
N GLU A 160 -11.88 -14.36 -13.89
CA GLU A 160 -12.20 -14.63 -12.48
C GLU A 160 -11.08 -15.41 -11.82
N GLU A 161 -10.41 -16.27 -12.58
CA GLU A 161 -9.33 -17.14 -12.12
C GLU A 161 -8.10 -16.98 -13.01
N TYR A 162 -6.93 -16.94 -12.36
CA TYR A 162 -5.62 -16.86 -13.00
C TYR A 162 -4.77 -18.03 -12.50
N ALA A 163 -4.59 -19.04 -13.38
CA ALA A 163 -3.88 -20.25 -13.05
C ALA A 163 -2.50 -20.32 -13.73
N PHE A 164 -1.51 -20.82 -13.01
CA PHE A 164 -0.17 -21.06 -13.54
C PHE A 164 0.52 -22.18 -12.79
N THR A 165 1.61 -22.69 -13.36
CA THR A 165 2.49 -23.68 -12.75
C THR A 165 3.91 -23.15 -12.74
N ASP A 166 4.61 -23.33 -11.63
CA ASP A 166 6.04 -23.09 -11.53
C ASP A 166 6.77 -24.28 -10.88
N GLN A 167 8.04 -24.07 -10.48
CA GLN A 167 8.86 -25.12 -9.87
C GLN A 167 8.36 -25.60 -8.50
N TRP A 168 7.50 -24.86 -7.82
CA TRP A 168 6.98 -25.20 -6.48
C TRP A 168 5.60 -25.85 -6.53
N GLY A 169 4.80 -25.64 -7.61
CA GLY A 169 3.47 -26.21 -7.70
C GLY A 169 2.56 -25.61 -8.75
N TYR A 170 1.24 -25.87 -8.55
CA TYR A 170 0.13 -25.30 -9.35
C TYR A 170 -0.65 -24.33 -8.48
N TYR A 171 -0.93 -23.15 -9.01
CA TYR A 171 -1.55 -22.04 -8.31
C TYR A 171 -2.72 -21.48 -9.09
N THR A 172 -3.78 -21.07 -8.38
CA THR A 172 -4.92 -20.36 -8.96
C THR A 172 -5.29 -19.20 -8.05
N PHE A 173 -5.10 -17.98 -8.54
CA PHE A 173 -5.67 -16.77 -7.91
C PHE A 173 -7.12 -16.61 -8.34
N VAL A 174 -8.00 -16.39 -7.35
CA VAL A 174 -9.42 -16.15 -7.56
C VAL A 174 -9.72 -14.71 -7.13
N LEU A 175 -10.27 -13.93 -8.05
CA LEU A 175 -10.59 -12.52 -7.83
C LEU A 175 -12.06 -12.38 -7.43
N SER A 176 -12.32 -11.74 -6.29
CA SER A 176 -13.65 -11.28 -5.91
C SER A 176 -14.17 -10.19 -6.87
N ASP A 177 -15.43 -9.82 -6.77
CA ASP A 177 -15.97 -8.71 -7.57
C ASP A 177 -15.33 -7.38 -7.21
N ASP A 178 -14.94 -7.18 -5.94
CA ASP A 178 -14.19 -6.01 -5.48
C ASP A 178 -12.77 -6.02 -6.03
N ASP A 179 -12.05 -7.16 -6.00
CA ASP A 179 -10.72 -7.25 -6.63
C ASP A 179 -10.77 -6.90 -8.12
N LYS A 180 -11.76 -7.43 -8.84
CA LYS A 180 -11.95 -7.12 -10.27
C LYS A 180 -12.24 -5.64 -10.54
N ARG A 181 -12.85 -4.96 -9.59
CA ARG A 181 -13.21 -3.54 -9.68
C ARG A 181 -12.07 -2.61 -9.28
N GLU A 182 -11.36 -2.95 -8.19
CA GLU A 182 -10.39 -2.08 -7.54
C GLU A 182 -8.94 -2.41 -7.91
N ARG A 183 -8.65 -3.71 -8.10
CA ARG A 183 -7.29 -4.23 -8.34
C ARG A 183 -7.28 -5.33 -9.42
N PRO A 184 -7.80 -5.05 -10.64
CA PRO A 184 -7.81 -6.06 -11.71
C PRO A 184 -6.41 -6.59 -12.01
N LEU A 185 -6.33 -7.91 -12.29
CA LEU A 185 -5.10 -8.64 -12.59
C LEU A 185 -5.07 -9.06 -14.05
N HIS A 186 -3.89 -9.10 -14.63
CA HIS A 186 -3.62 -9.67 -15.96
C HIS A 186 -2.30 -10.43 -15.95
N PHE A 187 -2.20 -11.53 -16.70
CA PHE A 187 -0.96 -12.26 -16.90
C PHE A 187 -0.46 -12.05 -18.32
N GLU A 188 0.83 -11.72 -18.42
CA GLU A 188 1.55 -11.65 -19.69
C GLU A 188 2.80 -12.53 -19.59
N GLY A 189 2.71 -13.79 -20.08
CA GLY A 189 3.76 -14.80 -19.88
C GLY A 189 3.99 -15.05 -18.40
N ASP A 190 5.23 -14.88 -17.94
CA ASP A 190 5.63 -15.08 -16.54
C ASP A 190 5.55 -13.78 -15.70
N MET A 191 4.82 -12.81 -16.16
CA MET A 191 4.62 -11.52 -15.50
C MET A 191 3.17 -11.34 -15.11
N ALA A 192 2.94 -10.84 -13.89
CA ALA A 192 1.66 -10.35 -13.41
C ALA A 192 1.60 -8.82 -13.50
N VAL A 193 0.49 -8.31 -14.01
CA VAL A 193 0.17 -6.89 -14.09
C VAL A 193 -1.05 -6.63 -13.23
N GLN A 194 -0.88 -5.84 -12.19
CA GLN A 194 -1.96 -5.38 -11.30
C GLN A 194 -2.20 -3.90 -11.55
N LEU A 195 -3.44 -3.55 -11.94
CA LEU A 195 -3.87 -2.16 -11.95
C LEU A 195 -4.48 -1.82 -10.60
N TYR A 196 -4.34 -0.57 -10.19
CA TYR A 196 -5.11 0.03 -9.10
C TYR A 196 -6.07 1.05 -9.70
N ILE A 197 -7.34 0.93 -9.36
CA ILE A 197 -8.40 1.76 -9.94
C ILE A 197 -8.90 2.77 -8.90
N ASP A 198 -8.94 4.05 -9.26
CA ASP A 198 -9.59 5.09 -8.46
C ASP A 198 -11.09 5.11 -8.78
N LEU A 199 -11.90 4.53 -7.88
CA LEU A 199 -13.35 4.41 -8.05
C LEU A 199 -14.07 5.77 -8.03
N HIS A 200 -13.44 6.80 -7.48
CA HIS A 200 -14.01 8.14 -7.31
C HIS A 200 -13.58 9.14 -8.38
N ALA A 201 -12.61 8.77 -9.23
CA ALA A 201 -12.11 9.59 -10.33
C ALA A 201 -12.43 8.95 -11.70
N GLY A 202 -13.69 8.61 -11.95
CA GLY A 202 -14.14 8.02 -13.21
C GLY A 202 -13.63 6.59 -13.46
N GLU A 203 -13.32 5.85 -12.39
CA GLU A 203 -12.69 4.53 -12.44
C GLU A 203 -11.41 4.55 -13.30
N SER A 204 -10.59 5.58 -13.12
CA SER A 204 -9.31 5.73 -13.82
C SER A 204 -8.23 4.83 -13.21
N ILE A 205 -7.21 4.50 -14.00
CA ILE A 205 -6.02 3.81 -13.51
C ILE A 205 -5.25 4.74 -12.58
N ALA A 206 -5.24 4.44 -11.29
CA ALA A 206 -4.55 5.21 -10.25
C ALA A 206 -3.12 4.73 -10.01
N GLY A 207 -2.79 3.51 -10.43
CA GLY A 207 -1.45 2.95 -10.32
C GLY A 207 -1.31 1.67 -11.13
N ILE A 208 -0.08 1.33 -11.46
CA ILE A 208 0.28 0.12 -12.20
C ILE A 208 1.42 -0.58 -11.45
N ARG A 209 1.25 -1.87 -11.18
CA ARG A 209 2.31 -2.73 -10.65
C ARG A 209 2.59 -3.88 -11.62
N LEU A 210 3.84 -4.03 -12.01
CA LEU A 210 4.35 -5.22 -12.67
C LEU A 210 5.13 -6.05 -11.66
N MET A 211 5.02 -7.37 -11.72
CA MET A 211 5.78 -8.27 -10.85
C MET A 211 5.99 -9.63 -11.51
N ASP A 212 7.08 -10.31 -11.16
CA ASP A 212 7.23 -11.72 -11.47
C ASP A 212 6.25 -12.58 -10.63
N LEU A 213 6.04 -13.83 -11.05
CA LEU A 213 5.08 -14.72 -10.42
C LEU A 213 5.49 -15.11 -8.98
N GLU A 214 6.79 -15.16 -8.68
CA GLU A 214 7.27 -15.41 -7.31
C GLU A 214 6.88 -14.25 -6.39
N THR A 215 7.03 -13.01 -6.84
CA THR A 215 6.63 -11.83 -6.07
C THR A 215 5.11 -11.79 -5.87
N LEU A 216 4.32 -12.15 -6.87
CA LEU A 216 2.88 -12.28 -6.73
C LEU A 216 2.50 -13.34 -5.67
N LEU A 217 3.18 -14.49 -5.66
CA LEU A 217 2.98 -15.53 -4.65
C LEU A 217 3.44 -15.10 -3.25
N LEU A 218 4.47 -14.29 -3.11
CA LEU A 218 4.90 -13.71 -1.83
C LEU A 218 3.89 -12.70 -1.28
N HIS A 219 3.31 -11.88 -2.14
CA HIS A 219 2.33 -10.84 -1.79
C HIS A 219 0.96 -11.42 -1.44
N ARG A 220 0.49 -12.44 -2.17
CA ARG A 220 -0.84 -13.07 -2.01
C ARG A 220 -1.97 -12.03 -1.93
N PRO A 221 -2.10 -11.13 -2.91
CA PRO A 221 -3.06 -10.03 -2.80
C PRO A 221 -4.51 -10.45 -3.06
N TYR A 222 -4.74 -11.69 -3.51
CA TYR A 222 -6.04 -12.27 -3.83
C TYR A 222 -6.19 -13.64 -3.15
N THR A 223 -7.41 -14.20 -3.16
CA THR A 223 -7.65 -15.57 -2.73
C THR A 223 -6.80 -16.54 -3.56
N LEU A 224 -6.05 -17.41 -2.90
CA LEU A 224 -5.11 -18.32 -3.55
C LEU A 224 -5.45 -19.78 -3.23
N ASN A 225 -5.73 -20.56 -4.27
CA ASN A 225 -5.79 -22.02 -4.21
C ASN A 225 -4.49 -22.60 -4.79
N TYR A 226 -3.89 -23.60 -4.16
CA TYR A 226 -2.65 -24.19 -4.65
C TYR A 226 -2.47 -25.67 -4.32
N ILE A 227 -1.64 -26.32 -5.12
CA ILE A 227 -1.13 -27.70 -4.89
C ILE A 227 0.40 -27.62 -4.99
N GLY A 228 1.09 -27.91 -3.90
CA GLY A 228 2.56 -27.82 -3.81
C GLY A 228 3.00 -27.02 -2.59
N SER A 229 4.05 -26.21 -2.72
CA SER A 229 4.57 -25.33 -1.66
C SER A 229 4.49 -23.88 -2.08
N LEU A 230 4.45 -22.95 -1.11
CA LEU A 230 4.49 -21.51 -1.35
C LEU A 230 5.89 -20.98 -1.05
N PRO A 231 6.37 -19.97 -1.81
CA PRO A 231 7.52 -19.21 -1.39
C PRO A 231 7.18 -18.45 -0.10
N GLU A 232 8.11 -18.47 0.85
CA GLU A 232 7.98 -17.72 2.10
C GLU A 232 9.00 -16.59 2.14
N PRO A 233 8.62 -15.38 2.59
CA PRO A 233 9.58 -14.33 2.78
C PRO A 233 10.59 -14.71 3.88
N PRO A 234 11.83 -14.17 3.83
CA PRO A 234 12.81 -14.42 4.87
C PRO A 234 12.30 -13.90 6.23
N PRO A 235 12.56 -14.63 7.33
CA PRO A 235 12.20 -14.16 8.66
C PRO A 235 12.97 -12.86 8.98
N LEU A 236 12.26 -11.85 9.48
CA LEU A 236 12.84 -10.57 9.85
C LEU A 236 13.13 -10.52 11.36
N SER A 237 14.31 -10.02 11.72
CA SER A 237 14.61 -9.58 13.10
C SER A 237 13.75 -8.37 13.48
N GLU A 238 13.71 -8.04 14.77
CA GLU A 238 12.98 -6.85 15.24
C GLU A 238 13.44 -5.55 14.58
N SER A 239 14.76 -5.36 14.44
CA SER A 239 15.34 -4.19 13.77
C SER A 239 14.99 -4.13 12.27
N GLU A 240 14.91 -5.27 11.59
CA GLU A 240 14.49 -5.32 10.19
C GLU A 240 12.98 -5.02 10.05
N ARG A 241 12.13 -5.54 10.95
CA ARG A 241 10.70 -5.16 10.97
C ARG A 241 10.51 -3.65 11.15
N GLN A 242 11.26 -3.04 12.07
CA GLN A 242 11.24 -1.59 12.28
C GLN A 242 11.71 -0.82 11.04
N ALA A 243 12.77 -1.29 10.36
CA ALA A 243 13.24 -0.67 9.14
C ALA A 243 12.21 -0.79 7.99
N VAL A 244 11.53 -1.94 7.86
CA VAL A 244 10.42 -2.13 6.90
C VAL A 244 9.24 -1.20 7.23
N ALA A 245 8.87 -1.06 8.50
CA ALA A 245 7.81 -0.16 8.93
C ALA A 245 8.14 1.30 8.56
N GLN A 246 9.34 1.77 8.87
CA GLN A 246 9.80 3.12 8.49
C GLN A 246 9.86 3.33 6.97
N ALA A 247 10.23 2.29 6.22
CA ALA A 247 10.18 2.31 4.76
C ALA A 247 8.75 2.51 4.25
N ASN A 248 7.78 1.74 4.77
CA ASN A 248 6.37 1.90 4.43
C ASN A 248 5.84 3.30 4.78
N GLU A 249 6.23 3.86 5.94
CA GLU A 249 5.86 5.23 6.33
C GLU A 249 6.27 6.25 5.27
N ARG A 250 7.53 6.18 4.82
CA ARG A 250 8.06 7.10 3.79
C ARG A 250 7.42 6.88 2.43
N GLN A 251 7.21 5.62 2.02
CA GLN A 251 6.52 5.31 0.77
C GLN A 251 5.07 5.78 0.77
N ILE A 252 4.33 5.61 1.87
CA ILE A 252 2.97 6.12 2.00
C ILE A 252 2.94 7.65 1.87
N PHE A 253 3.87 8.35 2.52
CA PHE A 253 4.00 9.80 2.39
C PHE A 253 4.27 10.22 0.94
N ASP A 254 5.20 9.55 0.27
CA ASP A 254 5.51 9.80 -1.15
C ASP A 254 4.26 9.62 -2.02
N LEU A 255 3.54 8.51 -1.86
CA LEU A 255 2.35 8.17 -2.65
C LEU A 255 1.19 9.16 -2.42
N VAL A 256 1.00 9.63 -1.19
CA VAL A 256 0.04 10.71 -0.91
C VAL A 256 0.40 11.97 -1.68
N ASN A 257 1.68 12.35 -1.71
CA ASN A 257 2.12 13.55 -2.41
C ASN A 257 2.06 13.39 -3.94
N VAL A 258 2.33 12.19 -4.48
CA VAL A 258 2.07 11.87 -5.90
C VAL A 258 0.60 12.09 -6.23
N THR A 259 -0.32 11.54 -5.41
CA THR A 259 -1.76 11.68 -5.60
C THR A 259 -2.20 13.15 -5.53
N ARG A 260 -1.72 13.90 -4.53
CA ARG A 260 -2.06 15.32 -4.37
C ARG A 260 -1.58 16.15 -5.54
N THR A 261 -0.34 15.94 -5.99
CA THR A 261 0.22 16.63 -7.16
C THR A 261 -0.58 16.32 -8.43
N ALA A 262 -0.94 15.05 -8.65
CA ALA A 262 -1.78 14.64 -9.78
C ALA A 262 -3.18 15.28 -9.75
N MET A 263 -3.67 15.69 -8.57
CA MET A 263 -4.93 16.40 -8.36
C MET A 263 -4.76 17.94 -8.25
N GLU A 264 -3.61 18.47 -8.62
CA GLU A 264 -3.28 19.91 -8.54
C GLU A 264 -3.37 20.50 -7.11
N LEU A 265 -3.17 19.65 -6.09
CA LEU A 265 -3.11 20.05 -4.69
C LEU A 265 -1.66 20.20 -4.24
N SER A 266 -1.41 21.13 -3.31
CA SER A 266 -0.08 21.27 -2.70
C SER A 266 0.31 19.98 -1.98
N PRO A 267 1.54 19.47 -2.20
CA PRO A 267 2.05 18.32 -1.43
C PRO A 267 2.13 18.68 0.06
N PHE A 268 2.03 17.68 0.91
CA PHE A 268 2.24 17.82 2.34
C PHE A 268 3.73 17.88 2.69
N ASP A 269 4.06 18.62 3.73
CA ASP A 269 5.34 18.50 4.43
C ASP A 269 5.29 17.34 5.44
N TRP A 270 6.42 16.63 5.62
CA TRP A 270 6.54 15.61 6.64
C TRP A 270 6.68 16.25 8.02
N HIS A 271 6.01 15.69 9.04
CA HIS A 271 6.09 16.16 10.41
C HIS A 271 6.49 15.02 11.35
N ASP A 272 7.70 15.09 11.90
CA ASP A 272 8.29 13.99 12.70
C ASP A 272 7.49 13.67 13.98
N GLU A 273 7.04 14.69 14.72
CA GLU A 273 6.27 14.49 15.95
C GLU A 273 4.87 13.91 15.65
N VAL A 274 4.24 14.33 14.55
CA VAL A 274 2.95 13.78 14.10
C VAL A 274 3.11 12.32 13.66
N ALA A 275 4.23 11.99 13.00
CA ALA A 275 4.55 10.62 12.61
C ALA A 275 4.80 9.72 13.84
N GLU A 276 5.49 10.23 14.88
CA GLU A 276 5.66 9.45 16.13
C GLU A 276 4.32 9.18 16.82
N ILE A 277 3.42 10.18 16.89
CA ILE A 277 2.08 10.01 17.46
C ILE A 277 1.26 8.98 16.65
N ALA A 278 1.37 8.99 15.31
CA ALA A 278 0.75 7.99 14.45
C ALA A 278 1.32 6.59 14.71
N ARG A 279 2.65 6.47 14.87
CA ARG A 279 3.33 5.20 15.18
C ARG A 279 2.97 4.67 16.56
N GLU A 280 2.85 5.54 17.56
CA GLU A 280 2.36 5.17 18.88
C GLU A 280 0.92 4.63 18.83
N HIS A 281 0.05 5.20 18.00
CA HIS A 281 -1.31 4.70 17.83
C HIS A 281 -1.36 3.35 17.11
N SER A 282 -0.58 3.14 16.05
CA SER A 282 -0.44 1.84 15.40
C SER A 282 0.09 0.78 16.36
N ARG A 283 1.06 1.13 17.21
CA ARG A 283 1.58 0.24 18.26
C ARG A 283 0.52 -0.07 19.33
N ASP A 284 -0.24 0.91 19.75
CA ASP A 284 -1.30 0.73 20.75
C ASP A 284 -2.41 -0.20 20.24
N MET A 285 -2.83 -0.05 18.98
CA MET A 285 -3.77 -0.96 18.33
C MET A 285 -3.24 -2.40 18.29
N LEU A 286 -1.98 -2.60 17.92
CA LEU A 286 -1.33 -3.91 17.89
C LEU A 286 -1.24 -4.54 19.29
N GLU A 287 -0.70 -3.82 20.28
CA GLU A 287 -0.43 -4.34 21.62
C GLU A 287 -1.70 -4.68 22.40
N TYR A 288 -2.78 -3.91 22.19
CA TYR A 288 -4.05 -4.09 22.90
C TYR A 288 -5.13 -4.76 22.06
N ASN A 289 -4.78 -5.20 20.84
CA ASN A 289 -5.63 -5.98 19.95
C ASN A 289 -6.99 -5.31 19.72
N TYR A 290 -6.98 -4.05 19.27
CA TYR A 290 -8.16 -3.31 18.83
C TYR A 290 -7.87 -2.57 17.51
N PHE A 291 -8.93 -2.09 16.86
CA PHE A 291 -8.84 -1.27 15.66
C PHE A 291 -9.89 -0.16 15.74
N ASP A 292 -9.49 1.05 16.12
CA ASP A 292 -10.38 2.19 16.36
C ASP A 292 -9.57 3.50 16.38
N HIS A 293 -10.17 4.59 15.95
CA HIS A 293 -9.63 5.94 16.06
C HIS A 293 -9.46 6.43 17.50
N HIS A 294 -10.24 5.87 18.43
CA HIS A 294 -10.18 6.20 19.85
C HIS A 294 -9.38 5.13 20.61
N SER A 295 -8.21 5.53 21.10
CA SER A 295 -7.41 4.68 21.98
C SER A 295 -8.07 4.59 23.36
N PRO A 296 -8.28 3.39 23.93
CA PRO A 296 -8.76 3.23 25.30
C PRO A 296 -7.82 3.84 26.34
N ARG A 297 -6.54 4.03 26.01
CA ARG A 297 -5.49 4.54 26.91
C ARG A 297 -5.18 6.01 26.72
N TYR A 298 -5.30 6.48 25.47
CA TYR A 298 -4.74 7.76 25.06
C TYR A 298 -5.77 8.70 24.43
N GLY A 299 -7.03 8.25 24.33
CA GLY A 299 -8.12 9.05 23.80
C GLY A 299 -8.12 9.18 22.28
N GLY A 300 -8.84 10.17 21.78
CA GLY A 300 -8.94 10.48 20.35
C GLY A 300 -7.70 11.18 19.81
N LEU A 301 -7.70 11.43 18.47
CA LEU A 301 -6.58 12.07 17.77
C LEU A 301 -6.16 13.39 18.44
N GLY A 302 -7.13 14.28 18.76
CA GLY A 302 -6.82 15.58 19.39
C GLY A 302 -6.09 15.46 20.70
N GLU A 303 -6.49 14.52 21.57
CA GLU A 303 -5.85 14.26 22.85
C GLU A 303 -4.43 13.71 22.68
N ARG A 304 -4.23 12.84 21.66
CA ARG A 304 -2.92 12.28 21.33
C ARG A 304 -1.96 13.37 20.80
N LEU A 305 -2.42 14.24 19.88
CA LEU A 305 -1.65 15.37 19.36
C LEU A 305 -1.27 16.37 20.47
N GLN A 306 -2.22 16.76 21.33
CA GLN A 306 -1.95 17.66 22.46
C GLN A 306 -0.94 17.08 23.46
N ARG A 307 -1.05 15.78 23.77
CA ARG A 307 -0.09 15.09 24.64
C ARG A 307 1.31 15.03 24.01
N GLY A 308 1.41 14.87 22.69
CA GLY A 308 2.68 14.94 21.93
C GLY A 308 3.21 16.35 21.73
N GLY A 309 2.53 17.39 22.24
CA GLY A 309 2.97 18.79 22.13
C GLY A 309 2.79 19.39 20.76
N VAL A 310 1.91 18.82 19.91
CA VAL A 310 1.62 19.32 18.57
C VAL A 310 0.45 20.28 18.61
N ASP A 311 0.72 21.54 18.25
CA ASP A 311 -0.33 22.54 18.02
C ASP A 311 -0.91 22.36 16.61
N PHE A 312 -2.23 22.46 16.49
CA PHE A 312 -2.93 22.33 15.22
C PHE A 312 -4.21 23.20 15.18
N ALA A 313 -4.50 23.76 14.02
CA ALA A 313 -5.78 24.40 13.76
C ALA A 313 -6.86 23.38 13.33
N ARG A 314 -6.44 22.33 12.59
CA ARG A 314 -7.28 21.22 12.12
C ARG A 314 -6.46 19.94 12.10
N ALA A 315 -7.07 18.81 12.41
CA ALA A 315 -6.45 17.50 12.32
C ALA A 315 -7.42 16.46 11.73
N GLY A 316 -6.87 15.44 11.08
CA GLY A 316 -7.59 14.29 10.54
C GLY A 316 -6.76 13.02 10.67
N GLU A 317 -7.40 11.86 10.64
CA GLU A 317 -6.74 10.58 10.78
C GLU A 317 -7.32 9.54 9.82
N ASN A 318 -6.43 8.74 9.24
CA ASN A 318 -6.75 7.50 8.57
C ASN A 318 -6.06 6.35 9.29
N ILE A 319 -6.76 5.23 9.49
CA ILE A 319 -6.16 4.00 9.99
C ILE A 319 -6.43 2.86 9.01
N ALA A 320 -5.53 1.89 8.95
CA ALA A 320 -5.69 0.66 8.18
C ALA A 320 -4.98 -0.52 8.84
N TRP A 321 -5.41 -1.71 8.46
CA TRP A 321 -4.84 -2.95 8.98
C TRP A 321 -4.77 -4.02 7.89
N ASN A 322 -3.71 -4.85 7.94
CA ASN A 322 -3.53 -6.07 7.15
C ASN A 322 -3.39 -5.89 5.63
N TYR A 323 -2.93 -4.74 5.18
CA TYR A 323 -2.55 -4.55 3.78
C TYR A 323 -1.19 -5.19 3.46
N VAL A 324 -0.95 -5.45 2.18
CA VAL A 324 0.29 -6.08 1.70
C VAL A 324 1.49 -5.16 1.94
N ASP A 325 1.42 -3.92 1.48
CA ASP A 325 2.48 -2.91 1.53
C ASP A 325 1.94 -1.48 1.37
N ALA A 326 2.83 -0.49 1.26
CA ALA A 326 2.49 0.92 1.12
C ALA A 326 1.62 1.24 -0.11
N PRO A 327 1.89 0.74 -1.33
CA PRO A 327 0.99 0.91 -2.45
C PRO A 327 -0.43 0.38 -2.20
N ASP A 328 -0.54 -0.81 -1.63
CA ASP A 328 -1.83 -1.47 -1.43
C ASP A 328 -2.70 -0.69 -0.41
N VAL A 329 -2.13 -0.29 0.73
CA VAL A 329 -2.86 0.51 1.74
C VAL A 329 -3.24 1.89 1.21
N HIS A 330 -2.36 2.54 0.44
CA HIS A 330 -2.63 3.86 -0.14
C HIS A 330 -3.87 3.82 -1.05
N HIS A 331 -3.97 2.84 -1.94
CA HIS A 331 -5.13 2.68 -2.82
C HIS A 331 -6.39 2.26 -2.05
N GLY A 332 -6.25 1.47 -0.98
CA GLY A 332 -7.36 1.17 -0.08
C GLY A 332 -7.96 2.44 0.54
N TRP A 333 -7.12 3.33 1.05
CA TRP A 333 -7.59 4.63 1.56
C TRP A 333 -8.19 5.54 0.48
N LEU A 334 -7.62 5.55 -0.72
CA LEU A 334 -8.17 6.35 -1.83
C LEU A 334 -9.55 5.90 -2.26
N ASN A 335 -9.85 4.61 -2.16
CA ASN A 335 -11.15 4.05 -2.54
C ASN A 335 -12.19 4.10 -1.41
N SER A 336 -11.79 4.45 -0.18
CA SER A 336 -12.70 4.71 0.93
C SER A 336 -13.04 6.21 1.01
N PRO A 337 -14.32 6.62 0.86
CA PRO A 337 -14.71 8.04 0.78
C PRO A 337 -14.23 8.88 1.96
N GLY A 338 -14.33 8.35 3.19
CA GLY A 338 -13.91 9.06 4.40
C GLY A 338 -12.40 9.24 4.47
N HIS A 339 -11.63 8.20 4.18
CA HIS A 339 -10.16 8.28 4.18
C HIS A 339 -9.63 9.15 3.05
N ARG A 340 -10.23 9.04 1.84
CA ARG A 340 -9.91 9.89 0.70
C ARG A 340 -10.05 11.36 1.05
N GLN A 341 -11.13 11.74 1.75
CA GLN A 341 -11.38 13.14 2.12
C GLN A 341 -10.19 13.75 2.87
N ASN A 342 -9.55 13.01 3.79
CA ASN A 342 -8.36 13.48 4.49
C ASN A 342 -7.16 13.64 3.55
N ILE A 343 -6.94 12.69 2.63
CA ILE A 343 -5.82 12.74 1.67
C ILE A 343 -5.92 13.95 0.74
N VAL A 344 -7.14 14.30 0.29
CA VAL A 344 -7.35 15.40 -0.68
C VAL A 344 -7.78 16.71 -0.02
N GLU A 345 -7.84 16.79 1.31
CA GLU A 345 -8.20 18.05 2.01
C GLU A 345 -7.15 19.13 1.76
N PRO A 346 -7.52 20.26 1.11
CA PRO A 346 -6.57 21.31 0.77
C PRO A 346 -6.10 22.13 1.99
N ALA A 347 -6.85 22.07 3.09
CA ALA A 347 -6.53 22.84 4.29
C ALA A 347 -5.42 22.21 5.14
N PHE A 348 -5.15 20.91 4.99
CA PHE A 348 -4.02 20.29 5.68
C PHE A 348 -2.70 20.67 5.02
N THR A 349 -1.65 20.83 5.83
CA THR A 349 -0.31 21.25 5.39
C THR A 349 0.75 20.20 5.66
N HIS A 350 0.57 19.36 6.67
CA HIS A 350 1.55 18.37 7.09
C HIS A 350 0.91 16.99 7.27
N LEU A 351 1.73 15.97 7.07
CA LEU A 351 1.38 14.57 7.24
C LEU A 351 2.46 13.86 8.07
N GLY A 352 2.02 13.10 9.06
CA GLY A 352 2.84 12.11 9.74
C GLY A 352 2.24 10.72 9.54
N VAL A 353 3.05 9.76 9.15
CA VAL A 353 2.66 8.36 8.96
C VAL A 353 3.37 7.49 9.99
N GLY A 354 2.63 6.58 10.62
CA GLY A 354 3.17 5.62 11.58
C GLY A 354 2.74 4.20 11.26
N VAL A 355 3.71 3.29 11.14
CA VAL A 355 3.49 1.88 10.83
C VAL A 355 4.10 1.00 11.90
N VAL A 356 3.34 0.02 12.40
CA VAL A 356 3.83 -1.03 13.29
C VAL A 356 3.24 -2.36 12.83
N ASP A 357 4.11 -3.26 12.38
CA ASP A 357 3.71 -4.51 11.74
C ASP A 357 2.76 -4.23 10.55
N LYS A 358 1.51 -4.66 10.62
CA LYS A 358 0.47 -4.40 9.61
C LYS A 358 -0.59 -3.38 10.05
N TYR A 359 -0.32 -2.58 11.08
CA TYR A 359 -1.15 -1.46 11.47
C TYR A 359 -0.58 -0.16 10.92
N TYR A 360 -1.42 0.61 10.26
CA TYR A 360 -1.05 1.84 9.55
C TYR A 360 -1.89 3.00 10.06
N THR A 361 -1.26 4.12 10.37
CA THR A 361 -1.94 5.36 10.75
C THR A 361 -1.36 6.54 9.98
N GLN A 362 -2.23 7.37 9.39
CA GLN A 362 -1.90 8.69 8.85
C GLN A 362 -2.55 9.75 9.72
N ASN A 363 -1.77 10.70 10.23
CA ASN A 363 -2.25 11.88 10.93
C ASN A 363 -1.96 13.12 10.08
N PHE A 364 -3.01 13.83 9.72
CA PHE A 364 -2.97 15.06 8.95
C PHE A 364 -3.15 16.25 9.87
N VAL A 365 -2.38 17.32 9.71
CA VAL A 365 -2.53 18.54 10.49
C VAL A 365 -2.44 19.79 9.63
N LYS A 366 -3.20 20.81 10.01
CA LYS A 366 -2.99 22.21 9.61
C LYS A 366 -2.28 22.91 10.77
N GLN A 367 -1.08 23.32 10.53
CA GLN A 367 -0.36 24.25 11.41
C GLN A 367 -0.56 25.67 10.95
#